data_c2886232a385671037f1607e7cdbe519
#
_entry.id   c2886232a385671037f1607e7cdbe519
#
_cell.length_a   1.000
_cell.length_b   1.000
_cell.length_c   1.000
_cell.angle_alpha   90.00
_cell.angle_beta   90.00
_cell.angle_gamma   90.00
#
_symmetry.space_group_name_H-M   'P 1'
#
loop_
_entity.id
_entity.type
_entity.pdbx_description
1 polymer ?
#
loop_
_entity_poly.entity_id
_entity_poly.type
_entity_poly.pdbx_seq_one_letter_code
_entity_poly.pdbx_strand_id
1 'polypeptide(L)'
;MYSYQGSHQDHSRRNQPRQNPVHVWLAYLITAFLLLTMQVTVHAAPAAQGKTKKDKAKHVIVAPVVVKQISDRVEALGTARANESVNITSNVTEKITRIDFEDGQQVKAGAILAELDKAEEQAELKRAQAVRGERKLALQRLKQLEERQLTSPDEIDRTRLELEQADATITAIKTRISDRVIRAPFDGIVGLRDKSVGALVETGDLIATLDDTRQIKLDFSVPSVFLSELKPGLKIKARAVALDNREYMGEVKSINSRVDPVTRSIQVRALLPNPDGSILPGILMQVDLLRNTRQALVIPEASLLPLADKQYVMLRVDKDGKDTVEKKQVRIGLRLPGYVEILEGLSEGQQVVTHGNSKVRPGDTLDVMAVDDGSIDIATIIKDQKRDDLNSKGQDKKDGQP
;
A
#
# COMPACT_ATOMS: atom_id res chain seq x y z
N MET A 1 30.75 -27.39 -43.58
CA MET A 1 32.20 -27.12 -43.59
C MET A 1 32.69 -27.26 -42.15
N TYR A 2 33.53 -28.31 -41.96
CA TYR A 2 34.38 -28.69 -40.80
C TYR A 2 33.63 -28.87 -39.44
N SER A 3 33.33 -30.03 -38.87
CA SER A 3 34.06 -31.33 -38.68
C SER A 3 35.34 -31.25 -37.85
N TYR A 4 35.30 -31.84 -36.62
CA TYR A 4 36.32 -32.67 -35.95
C TYR A 4 35.74 -33.09 -34.58
N GLN A 5 35.40 -34.24 -34.22
CA GLN A 5 35.91 -35.61 -34.02
C GLN A 5 37.25 -35.72 -33.21
N GLY A 6 37.19 -36.60 -32.21
CA GLY A 6 38.31 -37.24 -31.49
C GLY A 6 37.97 -37.48 -30.03
N SER A 7 37.47 -38.56 -29.52
CA SER A 7 37.85 -39.96 -29.28
C SER A 7 39.18 -40.15 -28.57
N HIS A 8 39.12 -40.87 -27.41
CA HIS A 8 39.92 -42.01 -26.90
C HIS A 8 39.60 -42.20 -25.43
N GLN A 9 38.98 -43.32 -24.95
CA GLN A 9 39.55 -44.64 -24.62
C GLN A 9 40.92 -44.54 -23.93
N ASP A 10 41.23 -45.18 -22.84
CA ASP A 10 41.00 -46.56 -22.37
C ASP A 10 41.74 -46.85 -21.09
N HIS A 11 41.39 -47.96 -20.41
CA HIS A 11 42.20 -48.83 -19.54
C HIS A 11 42.70 -48.30 -18.17
N SER A 12 42.71 -48.99 -17.13
CA SER A 12 42.50 -50.41 -16.78
C SER A 12 42.95 -50.67 -15.33
N ARG A 13 42.39 -51.72 -14.72
CA ARG A 13 42.96 -52.70 -13.80
C ARG A 13 43.12 -52.31 -12.30
N ARG A 14 42.26 -52.94 -11.55
CA ARG A 14 42.54 -53.99 -10.52
C ARG A 14 43.90 -53.92 -9.82
N ASN A 15 43.83 -53.82 -8.47
CA ASN A 15 44.64 -54.62 -7.58
C ASN A 15 43.95 -54.74 -6.20
N GLN A 16 43.60 -55.99 -5.82
CA GLN A 16 43.35 -56.39 -4.46
C GLN A 16 44.69 -56.87 -3.85
N PRO A 17 44.94 -56.68 -2.56
CA PRO A 17 45.89 -57.51 -1.84
C PRO A 17 45.20 -58.47 -0.86
N ARG A 18 45.70 -59.64 -0.85
CA ARG A 18 45.40 -60.83 -0.08
C ARG A 18 45.52 -60.59 1.45
N GLN A 19 44.48 -61.07 2.17
CA GLN A 19 44.52 -61.21 3.62
C GLN A 19 45.39 -62.43 4.04
N ASN A 20 46.34 -62.23 4.97
CA ASN A 20 47.05 -63.28 5.65
C ASN A 20 46.39 -63.57 7.03
N PRO A 21 46.11 -64.83 7.40
CA PRO A 21 45.28 -65.17 8.55
C PRO A 21 46.14 -65.54 9.80
N VAL A 22 47.03 -64.69 10.28
CA VAL A 22 47.87 -65.01 11.45
C VAL A 22 47.62 -64.10 12.67
N HIS A 23 46.87 -63.04 12.53
CA HIS A 23 46.74 -62.08 13.64
C HIS A 23 45.41 -62.21 14.46
N VAL A 24 44.55 -63.16 14.15
CA VAL A 24 43.27 -63.28 14.82
C VAL A 24 43.33 -64.08 16.11
N TRP A 25 44.39 -64.91 16.30
CA TRP A 25 44.51 -65.78 17.50
C TRP A 25 45.22 -65.15 18.71
N LEU A 26 45.89 -64.01 18.53
CA LEU A 26 46.58 -63.34 19.63
C LEU A 26 45.67 -62.40 20.45
N ALA A 27 44.55 -61.97 19.89
CA ALA A 27 43.59 -61.09 20.56
C ALA A 27 42.70 -61.80 21.58
N TYR A 28 42.43 -63.09 21.41
CA TYR A 28 41.55 -63.86 22.32
C TYR A 28 42.26 -64.35 23.63
N LEU A 29 43.60 -64.39 23.69
CA LEU A 29 44.30 -64.80 24.91
C LEU A 29 44.53 -63.63 25.89
N ILE A 30 44.48 -62.38 25.45
CA ILE A 30 44.67 -61.22 26.33
C ILE A 30 43.35 -60.80 27.02
N THR A 31 42.24 -61.10 26.43
CA THR A 31 40.91 -60.75 27.03
C THR A 31 40.45 -61.75 28.10
N ALA A 32 41.00 -62.99 28.12
CA ALA A 32 40.68 -64.02 29.15
C ALA A 32 41.43 -63.84 30.45
N PHE A 33 42.58 -63.11 30.45
CA PHE A 33 43.35 -62.91 31.65
C PHE A 33 43.02 -61.69 32.47
N LEU A 34 42.19 -60.79 31.91
CA LEU A 34 41.79 -59.51 32.57
C LEU A 34 40.42 -59.61 33.32
N LEU A 35 39.79 -60.78 33.30
CA LEU A 35 38.47 -61.01 33.92
C LEU A 35 38.54 -61.75 35.27
N LEU A 36 39.73 -62.07 35.80
CA LEU A 36 39.83 -62.86 37.00
C LEU A 36 40.34 -62.13 38.26
N THR A 37 40.46 -60.82 38.26
CA THR A 37 40.93 -60.08 39.46
C THR A 37 40.14 -58.76 39.63
N MET A 38 38.90 -58.82 40.01
CA MET A 38 38.19 -57.70 40.69
C MET A 38 36.99 -58.15 41.52
N GLN A 39 37.29 -58.90 42.61
CA GLN A 39 36.34 -58.92 43.72
C GLN A 39 36.54 -57.64 44.54
N VAL A 40 35.74 -56.59 44.32
CA VAL A 40 35.72 -55.42 45.20
C VAL A 40 34.47 -55.48 46.06
N THR A 41 34.68 -55.53 47.33
CA THR A 41 33.79 -55.42 48.46
C THR A 41 32.72 -54.32 48.24
N VAL A 42 31.44 -54.74 48.23
CA VAL A 42 30.29 -53.83 48.31
C VAL A 42 30.26 -53.25 49.72
N HIS A 43 30.71 -52.03 49.89
CA HIS A 43 30.36 -51.17 51.03
C HIS A 43 29.00 -50.52 50.71
N ALA A 44 27.98 -50.87 51.46
CA ALA A 44 26.69 -50.18 51.43
C ALA A 44 26.88 -48.75 51.93
N ALA A 45 26.85 -47.78 50.99
CA ALA A 45 26.70 -46.37 51.31
C ALA A 45 25.24 -46.09 51.67
N PRO A 46 24.94 -45.27 52.67
CA PRO A 46 23.56 -44.94 53.04
C PRO A 46 22.90 -44.19 51.90
N ALA A 47 21.65 -44.57 51.64
CA ALA A 47 20.78 -43.94 50.65
C ALA A 47 20.74 -42.43 50.90
N ALA A 48 21.35 -41.69 50.00
CA ALA A 48 21.20 -40.24 49.92
C ALA A 48 19.69 -39.98 49.61
N GLN A 49 18.99 -39.55 50.62
CA GLN A 49 17.65 -39.01 50.42
C GLN A 49 17.73 -37.90 49.35
N GLY A 50 17.17 -38.22 48.19
CA GLY A 50 17.01 -37.23 47.12
C GLY A 50 16.24 -36.04 47.68
N LYS A 51 16.97 -34.96 47.92
CA LYS A 51 16.33 -33.62 48.07
C LYS A 51 15.50 -33.39 46.83
N THR A 52 14.20 -33.57 46.91
CA THR A 52 13.26 -33.04 45.93
C THR A 52 13.59 -31.55 45.80
N LYS A 53 14.25 -31.19 44.70
CA LYS A 53 14.43 -29.82 44.30
C LYS A 53 13.01 -29.28 44.13
N LYS A 54 12.53 -28.48 45.08
CA LYS A 54 11.30 -27.70 44.92
C LYS A 54 11.48 -26.90 43.65
N ASP A 55 10.85 -27.32 42.57
CA ASP A 55 10.88 -26.59 41.29
C ASP A 55 10.34 -25.18 41.59
N LYS A 56 11.27 -24.21 41.61
CA LYS A 56 10.88 -22.80 41.70
C LYS A 56 10.05 -22.46 40.46
N ALA A 57 8.83 -21.97 40.67
CA ALA A 57 7.99 -21.49 39.61
C ALA A 57 8.78 -20.52 38.69
N LYS A 58 8.58 -20.64 37.39
CA LYS A 58 9.28 -19.83 36.40
C LYS A 58 8.50 -18.55 36.13
N HIS A 59 9.13 -17.42 36.35
CA HIS A 59 8.55 -16.12 36.03
C HIS A 59 8.41 -15.94 34.51
N VAL A 60 7.19 -15.67 34.05
CA VAL A 60 6.86 -15.52 32.63
C VAL A 60 5.86 -14.40 32.42
N ILE A 61 5.88 -13.82 31.22
CA ILE A 61 4.81 -12.96 30.73
C ILE A 61 4.04 -13.78 29.67
N VAL A 62 2.72 -13.74 29.74
CA VAL A 62 1.83 -14.43 28.81
C VAL A 62 1.00 -13.43 28.02
N ALA A 63 0.56 -13.82 26.83
CA ALA A 63 -0.39 -13.05 26.03
C ALA A 63 -1.58 -13.90 25.65
N PRO A 64 -2.78 -13.34 25.57
CA PRO A 64 -3.94 -14.05 25.10
C PRO A 64 -3.88 -14.26 23.57
N VAL A 65 -4.40 -15.39 23.12
CA VAL A 65 -4.74 -15.63 21.71
C VAL A 65 -6.01 -14.84 21.41
N VAL A 66 -5.93 -13.88 20.51
CA VAL A 66 -7.04 -12.96 20.20
C VAL A 66 -7.42 -13.05 18.73
N VAL A 67 -8.68 -12.77 18.43
CA VAL A 67 -9.15 -12.58 17.06
C VAL A 67 -8.88 -11.17 16.61
N LYS A 68 -8.17 -11.01 15.50
CA LYS A 68 -7.96 -9.71 14.84
C LYS A 68 -8.33 -9.77 13.37
N GLN A 69 -8.80 -8.64 12.85
CA GLN A 69 -8.96 -8.49 11.41
C GLN A 69 -7.59 -8.29 10.77
N ILE A 70 -7.25 -9.18 9.85
CA ILE A 70 -5.99 -9.14 9.11
C ILE A 70 -6.26 -9.11 7.61
N SER A 71 -5.28 -8.62 6.85
CA SER A 71 -5.33 -8.62 5.38
C SER A 71 -3.96 -8.94 4.84
N ASP A 72 -3.92 -9.74 3.78
CA ASP A 72 -2.72 -9.90 2.98
C ASP A 72 -2.43 -8.58 2.27
N ARG A 73 -1.16 -8.26 2.02
CA ARG A 73 -0.75 -7.01 1.38
C ARG A 73 0.00 -7.30 0.10
N VAL A 74 -0.33 -6.53 -0.92
CA VAL A 74 0.52 -6.42 -2.12
C VAL A 74 1.04 -5.00 -2.14
N GLU A 75 2.35 -4.87 -2.00
CA GLU A 75 3.02 -3.58 -2.05
C GLU A 75 3.26 -3.16 -3.50
N ALA A 76 2.99 -1.91 -3.80
CA ALA A 76 3.22 -1.30 -5.10
C ALA A 76 3.66 0.15 -4.95
N LEU A 77 4.24 0.71 -5.99
CA LEU A 77 4.50 2.14 -6.10
C LEU A 77 3.50 2.75 -7.08
N GLY A 78 2.93 3.88 -6.70
CA GLY A 78 1.96 4.60 -7.50
C GLY A 78 2.28 6.07 -7.61
N THR A 79 1.72 6.71 -8.63
CA THR A 79 1.82 8.15 -8.86
C THR A 79 0.45 8.78 -8.66
N ALA A 80 0.39 9.79 -7.81
CA ALA A 80 -0.79 10.60 -7.60
C ALA A 80 -1.06 11.47 -8.85
N ARG A 81 -2.33 11.52 -9.29
CA ARG A 81 -2.79 12.38 -10.38
C ARG A 81 -4.01 13.16 -9.92
N ALA A 82 -4.17 14.36 -10.46
CA ALA A 82 -5.42 15.09 -10.26
C ALA A 82 -6.62 14.28 -10.79
N ASN A 83 -7.81 14.53 -10.25
CA ASN A 83 -9.04 13.96 -10.78
C ASN A 83 -9.26 14.38 -12.23
N GLU A 84 -9.12 15.68 -12.50
CA GLU A 84 -9.05 16.24 -13.85
C GLU A 84 -7.86 17.21 -13.90
N SER A 85 -7.15 17.23 -15.02
CA SER A 85 -6.01 18.11 -15.26
C SER A 85 -6.04 18.60 -16.69
N VAL A 86 -5.91 19.88 -16.90
CA VAL A 86 -5.87 20.47 -18.24
C VAL A 86 -4.88 21.63 -18.31
N ASN A 87 -4.23 21.73 -19.44
CA ASN A 87 -3.45 22.92 -19.79
C ASN A 87 -4.42 23.94 -20.39
N ILE A 88 -4.56 25.07 -19.74
CA ILE A 88 -5.32 26.22 -20.26
C ILE A 88 -4.46 26.92 -21.30
N THR A 89 -4.89 26.84 -22.56
CA THR A 89 -4.16 27.36 -23.71
C THR A 89 -5.00 28.39 -24.46
N SER A 90 -4.34 29.24 -25.26
CA SER A 90 -5.04 30.14 -26.18
C SER A 90 -5.55 29.38 -27.41
N ASN A 91 -6.77 29.71 -27.84
CA ASN A 91 -7.36 29.19 -29.07
C ASN A 91 -7.04 30.07 -30.31
N VAL A 92 -6.58 31.28 -30.07
CA VAL A 92 -6.29 32.28 -31.13
C VAL A 92 -4.98 33.02 -30.85
N THR A 93 -4.38 33.56 -31.88
CA THR A 93 -3.21 34.44 -31.75
C THR A 93 -3.69 35.85 -31.48
N GLU A 94 -3.48 36.36 -30.24
CA GLU A 94 -3.94 37.66 -29.84
C GLU A 94 -3.22 38.14 -28.57
N LYS A 95 -3.32 39.45 -28.25
CA LYS A 95 -2.71 40.05 -27.06
C LYS A 95 -3.60 39.84 -25.82
N ILE A 96 -2.98 39.50 -24.69
CA ILE A 96 -3.69 39.40 -23.40
C ILE A 96 -4.01 40.80 -22.89
N THR A 97 -5.29 41.10 -22.70
CA THR A 97 -5.74 42.38 -22.14
C THR A 97 -5.98 42.31 -20.63
N ARG A 98 -6.37 41.13 -20.11
CA ARG A 98 -6.67 40.91 -18.69
C ARG A 98 -6.42 39.49 -18.27
N ILE A 99 -5.99 39.31 -17.01
CA ILE A 99 -5.89 38.02 -16.32
C ILE A 99 -6.64 38.18 -15.01
N ASP A 100 -7.62 37.29 -14.76
CA ASP A 100 -8.57 37.38 -13.66
C ASP A 100 -8.35 36.30 -12.59
N PHE A 101 -7.13 35.78 -12.44
CA PHE A 101 -6.77 34.83 -11.41
C PHE A 101 -5.40 35.15 -10.80
N GLU A 102 -5.19 34.68 -9.59
CA GLU A 102 -3.88 34.63 -8.92
C GLU A 102 -3.31 33.21 -8.98
N ASP A 103 -1.99 33.11 -8.92
CA ASP A 103 -1.27 31.84 -8.89
C ASP A 103 -1.70 31.00 -7.67
N GLY A 104 -2.10 29.76 -7.88
CA GLY A 104 -2.62 28.88 -6.83
C GLY A 104 -4.07 29.13 -6.41
N GLN A 105 -4.79 30.05 -7.08
CA GLN A 105 -6.16 30.36 -6.75
C GLN A 105 -7.12 29.23 -7.10
N GLN A 106 -8.08 28.97 -6.20
CA GLN A 106 -9.21 28.09 -6.50
C GLN A 106 -10.26 28.82 -7.32
N VAL A 107 -10.66 28.23 -8.44
CA VAL A 107 -11.65 28.78 -9.36
C VAL A 107 -12.80 27.81 -9.58
N LYS A 108 -13.95 28.36 -10.00
CA LYS A 108 -15.13 27.56 -10.37
C LYS A 108 -15.23 27.38 -11.87
N ALA A 109 -15.89 26.33 -12.31
CA ALA A 109 -16.26 26.13 -13.71
C ALA A 109 -16.93 27.37 -14.30
N GLY A 110 -16.50 27.77 -15.51
CA GLY A 110 -16.99 28.96 -16.20
C GLY A 110 -16.36 30.29 -15.77
N ALA A 111 -15.55 30.33 -14.69
CA ALA A 111 -14.83 31.52 -14.29
C ALA A 111 -13.91 31.99 -15.41
N ILE A 112 -13.85 33.31 -15.66
CA ILE A 112 -12.93 33.89 -16.64
C ILE A 112 -11.55 33.82 -16.04
N LEU A 113 -10.60 33.28 -16.79
CA LEU A 113 -9.19 33.20 -16.42
C LEU A 113 -8.40 34.30 -17.13
N ALA A 114 -8.62 34.46 -18.42
CA ALA A 114 -7.96 35.51 -19.18
C ALA A 114 -8.87 36.07 -20.28
N GLU A 115 -8.68 37.31 -20.64
CA GLU A 115 -9.28 37.94 -21.81
C GLU A 115 -8.21 38.38 -22.77
N LEU A 116 -8.43 38.05 -24.04
CA LEU A 116 -7.62 38.50 -25.15
C LEU A 116 -8.27 39.76 -25.78
N ASP A 117 -7.52 40.48 -26.62
CA ASP A 117 -8.09 41.62 -27.34
C ASP A 117 -9.20 41.15 -28.27
N LYS A 118 -10.35 41.78 -28.14
CA LYS A 118 -11.59 41.47 -28.87
C LYS A 118 -12.25 42.74 -29.43
N ALA A 119 -11.48 43.87 -29.47
CA ALA A 119 -12.03 45.16 -29.86
C ALA A 119 -12.50 45.15 -31.31
N GLU A 120 -11.79 44.51 -32.23
CA GLU A 120 -12.19 44.38 -33.63
C GLU A 120 -13.50 43.57 -33.79
N GLU A 121 -13.60 42.43 -33.15
CA GLU A 121 -14.81 41.59 -33.21
C GLU A 121 -16.00 42.26 -32.56
N GLN A 122 -15.79 43.05 -31.50
CA GLN A 122 -16.87 43.83 -30.91
C GLN A 122 -17.38 44.92 -31.87
N ALA A 123 -16.49 45.58 -32.61
CA ALA A 123 -16.87 46.53 -33.62
C ALA A 123 -17.60 45.85 -34.79
N GLU A 124 -17.11 44.69 -35.23
CA GLU A 124 -17.73 43.88 -36.27
C GLU A 124 -19.13 43.39 -35.82
N LEU A 125 -19.28 42.96 -34.54
CA LEU A 125 -20.58 42.57 -33.98
C LEU A 125 -21.61 43.71 -34.05
N LYS A 126 -21.20 44.92 -33.66
CA LYS A 126 -22.05 46.11 -33.74
C LYS A 126 -22.52 46.40 -35.19
N ARG A 127 -21.61 46.27 -36.16
CA ARG A 127 -21.93 46.44 -37.59
C ARG A 127 -22.95 45.37 -38.05
N ALA A 128 -22.67 44.09 -37.74
CA ALA A 128 -23.56 42.98 -38.10
C ALA A 128 -24.96 43.12 -37.45
N GLN A 129 -25.02 43.58 -36.20
CA GLN A 129 -26.30 43.85 -35.51
C GLN A 129 -27.09 44.98 -36.19
N ALA A 130 -26.44 46.04 -36.73
CA ALA A 130 -27.10 47.11 -37.48
C ALA A 130 -27.69 46.56 -38.80
N VAL A 131 -26.94 45.73 -39.54
CA VAL A 131 -27.44 45.05 -40.76
C VAL A 131 -28.65 44.16 -40.46
N ARG A 132 -28.56 43.33 -39.40
CA ARG A 132 -29.69 42.54 -38.96
C ARG A 132 -30.92 43.38 -38.63
N GLY A 133 -30.72 44.50 -37.92
CA GLY A 133 -31.81 45.46 -37.61
C GLY A 133 -32.48 45.99 -38.87
N GLU A 134 -31.70 46.40 -39.88
CA GLU A 134 -32.22 46.85 -41.19
C GLU A 134 -33.07 45.74 -41.86
N ARG A 135 -32.54 44.50 -41.98
CA ARG A 135 -33.26 43.37 -42.61
C ARG A 135 -34.51 43.01 -41.85
N LYS A 136 -34.49 43.07 -40.52
CA LYS A 136 -35.70 42.84 -39.68
C LYS A 136 -36.77 43.89 -39.95
N LEU A 137 -36.42 45.16 -40.04
CA LEU A 137 -37.38 46.22 -40.36
C LEU A 137 -37.91 46.09 -41.77
N ALA A 138 -37.07 45.73 -42.77
CA ALA A 138 -37.50 45.48 -44.15
C ALA A 138 -38.53 44.34 -44.19
N LEU A 139 -38.27 43.21 -43.53
CA LEU A 139 -39.21 42.08 -43.44
C LEU A 139 -40.50 42.46 -42.77
N GLN A 140 -40.46 43.28 -41.71
CA GLN A 140 -41.67 43.76 -41.05
C GLN A 140 -42.59 44.67 -41.99
N ARG A 141 -41.92 45.55 -42.77
CA ARG A 141 -42.66 46.34 -43.76
C ARG A 141 -43.28 45.50 -44.85
N LEU A 142 -42.58 44.51 -45.39
CA LEU A 142 -43.04 43.59 -46.40
C LEU A 142 -44.25 42.76 -45.88
N LYS A 143 -44.23 42.30 -44.65
CA LYS A 143 -45.34 41.60 -44.02
C LYS A 143 -46.61 42.49 -43.90
N GLN A 144 -46.41 43.77 -43.57
CA GLN A 144 -47.53 44.73 -43.57
C GLN A 144 -48.12 44.97 -44.97
N LEU A 145 -47.28 44.94 -46.02
CA LEU A 145 -47.71 45.04 -47.41
C LEU A 145 -48.38 43.75 -47.91
N GLU A 146 -47.94 42.58 -47.45
CA GLU A 146 -48.62 41.29 -47.70
C GLU A 146 -50.02 41.26 -47.21
N GLU A 147 -50.31 41.75 -46.01
CA GLU A 147 -51.67 41.86 -45.47
C GLU A 147 -52.62 42.72 -46.38
N ARG A 148 -52.02 43.61 -47.17
CA ARG A 148 -52.74 44.45 -48.16
C ARG A 148 -52.60 43.91 -49.57
N GLN A 149 -52.02 42.72 -49.77
CA GLN A 149 -51.81 42.11 -51.09
C GLN A 149 -51.00 42.99 -52.08
N LEU A 150 -50.01 43.77 -51.51
CA LEU A 150 -49.17 44.72 -52.26
C LEU A 150 -47.69 44.24 -52.43
N THR A 151 -47.37 43.00 -52.10
CA THR A 151 -46.02 42.38 -52.28
C THR A 151 -46.13 40.93 -52.73
N SER A 152 -45.06 40.37 -53.29
CA SER A 152 -45.03 38.96 -53.67
C SER A 152 -44.53 38.08 -52.54
N PRO A 153 -44.96 36.79 -52.40
CA PRO A 153 -44.42 35.85 -51.46
C PRO A 153 -42.88 35.63 -51.63
N ASP A 154 -42.41 35.64 -52.86
CA ASP A 154 -40.95 35.46 -53.16
C ASP A 154 -40.10 36.58 -52.57
N GLU A 155 -40.61 37.83 -52.54
CA GLU A 155 -39.83 38.94 -51.95
C GLU A 155 -39.79 38.86 -50.42
N ILE A 156 -40.82 38.34 -49.78
CA ILE A 156 -40.85 38.07 -48.34
C ILE A 156 -39.89 36.96 -48.02
N ASP A 157 -39.92 35.86 -48.76
CA ASP A 157 -39.04 34.70 -48.53
C ASP A 157 -37.57 35.09 -48.76
N ARG A 158 -37.28 35.85 -49.79
CA ARG A 158 -35.93 36.39 -50.01
C ARG A 158 -35.44 37.27 -48.83
N THR A 159 -36.28 38.19 -48.35
CA THR A 159 -35.90 39.08 -47.22
C THR A 159 -35.79 38.29 -45.91
N ARG A 160 -36.58 37.22 -45.73
CA ARG A 160 -36.45 36.30 -44.59
C ARG A 160 -35.08 35.59 -44.64
N LEU A 161 -34.69 35.08 -45.80
CA LEU A 161 -33.36 34.44 -45.96
C LEU A 161 -32.22 35.42 -45.69
N GLU A 162 -32.34 36.68 -46.13
CA GLU A 162 -31.36 37.73 -45.84
C GLU A 162 -31.24 38.03 -44.32
N LEU A 163 -32.37 37.98 -43.58
CA LEU A 163 -32.36 38.11 -42.12
C LEU A 163 -31.70 36.92 -41.45
N GLU A 164 -32.00 35.69 -41.89
CA GLU A 164 -31.38 34.47 -41.38
C GLU A 164 -29.86 34.46 -41.62
N GLN A 165 -29.39 34.94 -42.78
CA GLN A 165 -27.98 35.11 -43.11
C GLN A 165 -27.33 36.13 -42.18
N ALA A 166 -27.99 37.23 -41.86
CA ALA A 166 -27.50 38.23 -40.92
C ALA A 166 -27.38 37.64 -39.47
N ASP A 167 -28.37 36.82 -39.07
CA ASP A 167 -28.34 36.12 -37.78
C ASP A 167 -27.22 35.09 -37.71
N ALA A 168 -26.95 34.34 -38.77
CA ALA A 168 -25.84 33.42 -38.87
C ALA A 168 -24.48 34.15 -38.76
N THR A 169 -24.36 35.30 -39.42
CA THR A 169 -23.15 36.17 -39.33
C THR A 169 -22.92 36.66 -37.90
N ILE A 170 -23.91 37.10 -37.18
CA ILE A 170 -23.82 37.50 -35.78
C ILE A 170 -23.40 36.34 -34.91
N THR A 171 -23.89 35.13 -35.15
CA THR A 171 -23.51 33.94 -34.41
C THR A 171 -22.04 33.62 -34.62
N ALA A 172 -21.55 33.67 -35.84
CA ALA A 172 -20.12 33.43 -36.15
C ALA A 172 -19.21 34.46 -35.44
N ILE A 173 -19.57 35.75 -35.42
CA ILE A 173 -18.79 36.80 -34.73
C ILE A 173 -18.83 36.56 -33.21
N LYS A 174 -19.96 36.17 -32.63
CA LYS A 174 -20.04 35.86 -31.19
C LYS A 174 -19.17 34.69 -30.82
N THR A 175 -19.07 33.65 -31.66
CA THR A 175 -18.11 32.53 -31.44
C THR A 175 -16.69 33.04 -31.41
N ARG A 176 -16.27 33.87 -32.38
CA ARG A 176 -14.93 34.47 -32.38
C ARG A 176 -14.66 35.31 -31.13
N ILE A 177 -15.63 36.06 -30.62
CA ILE A 177 -15.52 36.78 -29.34
C ILE A 177 -15.39 35.80 -28.17
N SER A 178 -16.12 34.69 -28.19
CA SER A 178 -16.06 33.65 -27.16
C SER A 178 -14.68 33.01 -27.10
N ASP A 179 -14.03 32.77 -28.24
CA ASP A 179 -12.68 32.19 -28.34
C ASP A 179 -11.59 33.06 -27.72
N ARG A 180 -11.87 34.36 -27.53
CA ARG A 180 -10.99 35.35 -26.88
C ARG A 180 -11.24 35.49 -25.37
N VAL A 181 -12.17 34.73 -24.81
CA VAL A 181 -12.46 34.71 -23.38
C VAL A 181 -12.17 33.32 -22.84
N ILE A 182 -11.04 33.18 -22.20
CA ILE A 182 -10.55 31.90 -21.70
C ILE A 182 -11.16 31.64 -20.33
N ARG A 183 -11.86 30.50 -20.20
CA ARG A 183 -12.61 30.09 -19.00
C ARG A 183 -12.14 28.77 -18.44
N ALA A 184 -12.31 28.60 -17.13
CA ALA A 184 -12.10 27.34 -16.45
C ALA A 184 -13.16 26.30 -16.89
N PRO A 185 -12.76 25.12 -17.42
CA PRO A 185 -13.71 24.09 -17.84
C PRO A 185 -14.36 23.34 -16.67
N PHE A 186 -13.69 23.30 -15.51
CA PHE A 186 -14.17 22.65 -14.28
C PHE A 186 -13.66 23.39 -13.03
N ASP A 187 -14.18 23.02 -11.86
CA ASP A 187 -13.70 23.56 -10.57
C ASP A 187 -12.32 23.02 -10.26
N GLY A 188 -11.36 23.87 -9.93
CA GLY A 188 -10.00 23.42 -9.65
C GLY A 188 -9.10 24.52 -9.11
N ILE A 189 -7.84 24.19 -8.97
CA ILE A 189 -6.78 25.11 -8.58
C ILE A 189 -5.98 25.46 -9.84
N VAL A 190 -5.85 26.76 -10.12
CA VAL A 190 -5.01 27.27 -11.22
C VAL A 190 -3.56 27.22 -10.78
N GLY A 191 -2.70 26.67 -11.62
CA GLY A 191 -1.25 26.65 -11.38
C GLY A 191 -0.59 28.03 -11.57
N LEU A 192 0.72 28.02 -11.70
CA LEU A 192 1.48 29.25 -11.96
C LEU A 192 1.17 29.74 -13.38
N ARG A 193 1.00 31.05 -13.55
CA ARG A 193 0.80 31.65 -14.86
C ARG A 193 2.13 31.74 -15.62
N ASP A 194 2.09 31.42 -16.90
CA ASP A 194 3.23 31.48 -17.79
C ASP A 194 3.32 32.83 -18.55
N LYS A 195 2.20 33.54 -18.66
CA LYS A 195 2.09 34.76 -19.44
C LYS A 195 1.64 35.96 -18.59
N SER A 196 1.94 37.18 -19.03
CA SER A 196 1.53 38.42 -18.36
C SER A 196 0.61 39.25 -19.23
N VAL A 197 -0.15 40.16 -18.60
CA VAL A 197 -0.99 41.11 -19.31
C VAL A 197 -0.09 41.93 -20.27
N GLY A 198 -0.54 42.10 -21.50
CA GLY A 198 0.20 42.77 -22.58
C GLY A 198 1.02 41.81 -23.45
N ALA A 199 1.20 40.55 -23.06
CA ALA A 199 1.91 39.59 -23.91
C ALA A 199 1.04 39.17 -25.11
N LEU A 200 1.71 38.98 -26.25
CA LEU A 200 1.11 38.27 -27.39
C LEU A 200 1.15 36.78 -27.11
N VAL A 201 0.05 36.08 -27.30
CA VAL A 201 -0.04 34.62 -27.25
C VAL A 201 -0.41 34.11 -28.62
N GLU A 202 0.13 32.92 -28.94
CA GLU A 202 -0.21 32.18 -30.16
C GLU A 202 -1.18 31.05 -29.83
N THR A 203 -1.83 30.49 -30.86
CA THR A 203 -2.70 29.35 -30.69
C THR A 203 -1.92 28.16 -30.11
N GLY A 204 -2.37 27.61 -28.99
CA GLY A 204 -1.72 26.51 -28.26
C GLY A 204 -0.76 26.97 -27.16
N ASP A 205 -0.44 28.25 -27.03
CA ASP A 205 0.41 28.77 -25.95
C ASP A 205 -0.24 28.49 -24.58
N LEU A 206 0.55 27.97 -23.65
CA LEU A 206 0.16 27.74 -22.26
C LEU A 206 -0.04 29.08 -21.53
N ILE A 207 -1.17 29.22 -20.86
CA ILE A 207 -1.47 30.37 -20.00
C ILE A 207 -1.31 29.96 -18.53
N ALA A 208 -1.90 28.82 -18.14
CA ALA A 208 -1.78 28.21 -16.82
C ALA A 208 -2.24 26.75 -16.88
N THR A 209 -1.96 25.97 -15.83
CA THR A 209 -2.57 24.67 -15.64
C THR A 209 -3.82 24.80 -14.76
N LEU A 210 -4.75 23.86 -14.87
CA LEU A 210 -5.91 23.78 -13.98
C LEU A 210 -6.08 22.33 -13.53
N ASP A 211 -6.06 22.10 -12.22
CA ASP A 211 -6.11 20.79 -11.61
C ASP A 211 -7.27 20.68 -10.59
N ASP A 212 -8.14 19.69 -10.76
CA ASP A 212 -9.09 19.28 -9.71
C ASP A 212 -8.39 18.30 -8.76
N THR A 213 -8.03 18.78 -7.59
CA THR A 213 -7.29 18.00 -6.57
C THR A 213 -8.16 17.56 -5.40
N ARG A 214 -9.48 17.77 -5.42
CA ARG A 214 -10.41 17.35 -4.34
C ARG A 214 -10.42 15.84 -4.15
N GLN A 215 -10.19 15.11 -5.22
CA GLN A 215 -10.00 13.68 -5.24
C GLN A 215 -8.76 13.37 -6.07
N ILE A 216 -7.94 12.44 -5.60
CA ILE A 216 -6.72 12.03 -6.29
C ILE A 216 -6.92 10.67 -6.93
N LYS A 217 -6.57 10.56 -8.20
CA LYS A 217 -6.41 9.30 -8.93
C LYS A 217 -5.00 8.77 -8.64
N LEU A 218 -4.88 7.66 -7.95
CA LEU A 218 -3.60 7.00 -7.70
C LEU A 218 -3.43 5.86 -8.68
N ASP A 219 -2.51 6.02 -9.63
CA ASP A 219 -2.18 5.02 -10.64
C ASP A 219 -0.97 4.21 -10.17
N PHE A 220 -1.09 2.89 -10.05
CA PHE A 220 -0.04 1.98 -9.63
C PHE A 220 -0.09 0.67 -10.39
N SER A 221 1.05 -0.05 -10.42
CA SER A 221 1.19 -1.31 -11.13
C SER A 221 1.22 -2.49 -10.17
N VAL A 222 0.42 -3.51 -10.45
CA VAL A 222 0.33 -4.74 -9.66
C VAL A 222 0.79 -5.91 -10.51
N PRO A 223 1.66 -6.83 -10.02
CA PRO A 223 2.05 -8.02 -10.75
C PRO A 223 0.84 -8.86 -11.17
N SER A 224 0.86 -9.37 -12.41
CA SER A 224 -0.28 -10.09 -13.00
C SER A 224 -0.66 -11.40 -12.29
N VAL A 225 0.24 -11.94 -11.47
CA VAL A 225 -0.04 -13.11 -10.62
C VAL A 225 -1.21 -12.87 -9.65
N PHE A 226 -1.48 -11.61 -9.29
CA PHE A 226 -2.58 -11.23 -8.41
C PHE A 226 -3.87 -10.86 -9.16
N LEU A 227 -3.93 -11.04 -10.48
CA LEU A 227 -5.06 -10.60 -11.31
C LEU A 227 -6.41 -11.19 -10.86
N SER A 228 -6.44 -12.45 -10.46
CA SER A 228 -7.67 -13.12 -10.00
C SER A 228 -8.28 -12.49 -8.73
N GLU A 229 -7.48 -11.79 -7.97
CA GLU A 229 -7.87 -11.16 -6.71
C GLU A 229 -8.18 -9.66 -6.86
N LEU A 230 -7.76 -9.07 -7.98
CA LEU A 230 -8.02 -7.65 -8.27
C LEU A 230 -9.48 -7.44 -8.65
N LYS A 231 -10.17 -6.58 -7.89
CA LYS A 231 -11.57 -6.20 -8.15
C LYS A 231 -11.77 -4.72 -7.81
N PRO A 232 -12.63 -4.00 -8.53
CA PRO A 232 -13.11 -2.69 -8.07
C PRO A 232 -13.68 -2.81 -6.65
N GLY A 233 -13.48 -1.79 -5.83
CA GLY A 233 -13.90 -1.77 -4.43
C GLY A 233 -12.86 -2.30 -3.43
N LEU A 234 -11.75 -2.88 -3.87
CA LEU A 234 -10.67 -3.26 -2.96
C LEU A 234 -10.10 -2.02 -2.25
N LYS A 235 -9.92 -2.14 -0.94
CA LYS A 235 -9.32 -1.09 -0.13
C LYS A 235 -7.81 -1.04 -0.33
N ILE A 236 -7.29 0.17 -0.41
CA ILE A 236 -5.86 0.43 -0.42
C ILE A 236 -5.49 1.37 0.73
N LYS A 237 -4.27 1.23 1.19
CA LYS A 237 -3.61 2.19 2.07
C LYS A 237 -2.42 2.77 1.30
N ALA A 238 -2.36 4.09 1.20
CA ALA A 238 -1.28 4.78 0.50
C ALA A 238 -0.51 5.69 1.46
N ARG A 239 0.80 5.79 1.28
CA ARG A 239 1.70 6.64 2.06
C ARG A 239 2.70 7.31 1.15
N ALA A 240 3.10 8.54 1.48
CA ALA A 240 4.16 9.24 0.77
C ALA A 240 5.19 9.79 1.77
N VAL A 241 6.48 9.56 1.49
CA VAL A 241 7.58 10.10 2.30
C VAL A 241 7.52 11.63 2.33
N ALA A 242 7.16 12.26 1.22
CA ALA A 242 7.01 13.71 1.10
C ALA A 242 5.88 14.30 1.98
N LEU A 243 5.03 13.45 2.55
CA LEU A 243 3.90 13.82 3.42
C LEU A 243 4.04 13.17 4.81
N ASP A 244 5.26 13.12 5.35
CA ASP A 244 5.60 12.57 6.68
C ASP A 244 5.06 11.15 6.90
N ASN A 245 4.97 10.35 5.84
CA ASN A 245 4.39 9.00 5.83
C ASN A 245 2.94 8.95 6.34
N ARG A 246 2.21 10.04 6.26
CA ARG A 246 0.77 10.09 6.57
C ARG A 246 0.03 9.04 5.73
N GLU A 247 -0.88 8.32 6.38
CA GLU A 247 -1.68 7.28 5.74
C GLU A 247 -2.97 7.85 5.14
N TYR A 248 -3.22 7.49 3.90
CA TYR A 248 -4.42 7.82 3.16
C TYR A 248 -5.12 6.53 2.76
N MET A 249 -6.40 6.42 3.09
CA MET A 249 -7.23 5.29 2.69
C MET A 249 -7.92 5.59 1.38
N GLY A 250 -7.91 4.62 0.49
CA GLY A 250 -8.56 4.72 -0.81
C GLY A 250 -9.21 3.41 -1.24
N GLU A 251 -9.75 3.44 -2.45
CA GLU A 251 -10.44 2.30 -3.02
C GLU A 251 -10.11 2.14 -4.50
N VAL A 252 -9.88 0.90 -4.95
CA VAL A 252 -9.67 0.58 -6.36
C VAL A 252 -10.93 0.94 -7.15
N LYS A 253 -10.80 1.85 -8.09
CA LYS A 253 -11.88 2.28 -8.97
C LYS A 253 -11.93 1.48 -10.26
N SER A 254 -10.76 1.28 -10.88
CA SER A 254 -10.66 0.60 -12.16
C SER A 254 -9.34 -0.13 -12.30
N ILE A 255 -9.37 -1.18 -13.12
CA ILE A 255 -8.24 -2.03 -13.45
C ILE A 255 -8.11 -1.98 -14.97
N ASN A 256 -6.90 -1.81 -15.47
CA ASN A 256 -6.66 -1.79 -16.92
C ASN A 256 -7.08 -3.13 -17.54
N SER A 257 -7.57 -3.10 -18.76
CA SER A 257 -7.97 -4.30 -19.50
C SER A 257 -6.78 -5.09 -20.11
N ARG A 258 -5.57 -4.53 -20.04
CA ARG A 258 -4.36 -5.13 -20.63
C ARG A 258 -3.26 -5.26 -19.58
N VAL A 259 -2.57 -6.39 -19.61
CA VAL A 259 -1.32 -6.62 -18.88
C VAL A 259 -0.17 -6.11 -19.74
N ASP A 260 0.75 -5.37 -19.15
CA ASP A 260 1.99 -4.97 -19.81
C ASP A 260 2.87 -6.22 -20.02
N PRO A 261 3.24 -6.56 -21.28
CA PRO A 261 3.98 -7.78 -21.57
C PRO A 261 5.45 -7.72 -21.15
N VAL A 262 6.01 -6.52 -20.94
CA VAL A 262 7.40 -6.32 -20.52
C VAL A 262 7.53 -6.48 -19.01
N THR A 263 6.72 -5.73 -18.26
CA THR A 263 6.77 -5.72 -16.79
C THR A 263 5.94 -6.83 -16.16
N ARG A 264 5.10 -7.53 -16.95
CA ARG A 264 4.14 -8.54 -16.45
C ARG A 264 3.25 -8.00 -15.33
N SER A 265 2.92 -6.72 -15.39
CA SER A 265 2.07 -6.03 -14.43
C SER A 265 0.80 -5.49 -15.09
N ILE A 266 -0.21 -5.23 -14.26
CA ILE A 266 -1.46 -4.59 -14.67
C ILE A 266 -1.57 -3.24 -13.95
N GLN A 267 -1.95 -2.22 -14.70
CA GLN A 267 -2.17 -0.90 -14.12
C GLN A 267 -3.53 -0.84 -13.43
N VAL A 268 -3.52 -0.35 -12.21
CA VAL A 268 -4.69 -0.20 -11.34
C VAL A 268 -4.82 1.27 -10.97
N ARG A 269 -6.03 1.77 -10.98
CA ARG A 269 -6.38 3.12 -10.53
C ARG A 269 -7.25 3.05 -9.29
N ALA A 270 -6.79 3.70 -8.23
CA ALA A 270 -7.57 3.92 -7.02
C ALA A 270 -7.93 5.40 -6.87
N LEU A 271 -8.95 5.67 -6.08
CA LEU A 271 -9.37 7.01 -5.70
C LEU A 271 -9.08 7.24 -4.22
N LEU A 272 -8.44 8.38 -3.94
CA LEU A 272 -8.14 8.85 -2.60
C LEU A 272 -8.85 10.18 -2.36
N PRO A 273 -9.63 10.31 -1.29
CA PRO A 273 -10.13 11.61 -0.84
C PRO A 273 -8.98 12.53 -0.46
N ASN A 274 -9.04 13.80 -0.85
CA ASN A 274 -8.02 14.80 -0.56
C ASN A 274 -8.69 16.12 -0.10
N PRO A 275 -9.44 16.11 1.01
CA PRO A 275 -10.23 17.26 1.43
C PRO A 275 -9.39 18.45 1.89
N ASP A 276 -8.17 18.20 2.38
CA ASP A 276 -7.22 19.21 2.84
C ASP A 276 -6.23 19.66 1.74
N GLY A 277 -6.33 19.10 0.51
CA GLY A 277 -5.44 19.43 -0.59
C GLY A 277 -3.98 19.02 -0.39
N SER A 278 -3.68 18.19 0.62
CA SER A 278 -2.30 17.82 0.99
C SER A 278 -1.60 16.97 -0.06
N ILE A 279 -2.35 16.13 -0.78
CA ILE A 279 -1.77 15.30 -1.85
C ILE A 279 -1.74 16.14 -3.14
N LEU A 280 -0.54 16.43 -3.61
CA LEU A 280 -0.33 17.11 -4.89
C LEU A 280 -0.18 16.10 -6.03
N PRO A 281 -0.68 16.40 -7.23
CA PRO A 281 -0.40 15.62 -8.42
C PRO A 281 1.10 15.49 -8.66
N GLY A 282 1.55 14.30 -9.12
CA GLY A 282 2.96 13.99 -9.35
C GLY A 282 3.68 13.33 -8.17
N ILE A 283 3.14 13.35 -6.96
CA ILE A 283 3.76 12.70 -5.80
C ILE A 283 3.78 11.19 -5.99
N LEU A 284 4.95 10.58 -5.68
CA LEU A 284 5.12 9.14 -5.57
C LEU A 284 4.57 8.65 -4.22
N MET A 285 3.74 7.62 -4.24
CA MET A 285 3.14 7.01 -3.07
C MET A 285 3.41 5.50 -3.02
N GLN A 286 3.75 5.01 -1.85
CA GLN A 286 3.75 3.58 -1.56
C GLN A 286 2.30 3.14 -1.31
N VAL A 287 1.89 2.06 -1.97
CA VAL A 287 0.52 1.54 -1.94
C VAL A 287 0.52 0.13 -1.38
N ASP A 288 -0.24 -0.08 -0.32
CA ASP A 288 -0.56 -1.40 0.21
C ASP A 288 -1.98 -1.77 -0.27
N LEU A 289 -2.09 -2.68 -1.21
CA LEU A 289 -3.37 -3.25 -1.63
C LEU A 289 -3.79 -4.32 -0.63
N LEU A 290 -4.90 -4.08 0.06
CA LEU A 290 -5.42 -4.97 1.10
C LEU A 290 -6.34 -6.02 0.47
N ARG A 291 -5.95 -7.30 0.56
CA ARG A 291 -6.70 -8.43 0.01
C ARG A 291 -6.97 -9.48 1.07
N ASN A 292 -7.90 -10.39 0.80
CA ASN A 292 -8.23 -11.51 1.70
C ASN A 292 -8.45 -11.07 3.15
N THR A 293 -9.17 -9.97 3.34
CA THR A 293 -9.49 -9.48 4.68
C THR A 293 -10.33 -10.52 5.41
N ARG A 294 -9.82 -11.01 6.56
CA ARG A 294 -10.44 -12.05 7.35
C ARG A 294 -10.24 -11.82 8.84
N GLN A 295 -11.09 -12.42 9.63
CA GLN A 295 -10.89 -12.58 11.07
C GLN A 295 -9.98 -13.80 11.28
N ALA A 296 -8.88 -13.61 12.02
CA ALA A 296 -7.92 -14.67 12.27
C ALA A 296 -7.41 -14.62 13.70
N LEU A 297 -7.09 -15.80 14.23
CA LEU A 297 -6.41 -15.94 15.51
C LEU A 297 -4.98 -15.42 15.36
N VAL A 298 -4.57 -14.53 16.25
CA VAL A 298 -3.20 -14.00 16.26
C VAL A 298 -2.59 -14.09 17.64
N ILE A 299 -1.27 -14.25 17.66
CA ILE A 299 -0.45 -14.18 18.87
C ILE A 299 0.72 -13.22 18.63
N PRO A 300 1.33 -12.65 19.69
CA PRO A 300 2.58 -11.91 19.55
C PRO A 300 3.69 -12.79 18.97
N GLU A 301 4.46 -12.25 18.02
CA GLU A 301 5.55 -12.98 17.36
C GLU A 301 6.58 -13.50 18.36
N ALA A 302 6.81 -12.80 19.47
CA ALA A 302 7.68 -13.19 20.57
C ALA A 302 7.30 -14.53 21.23
N SER A 303 6.05 -15.00 21.05
CA SER A 303 5.58 -16.30 21.59
C SER A 303 6.06 -17.51 20.77
N LEU A 304 6.56 -17.30 19.54
CA LEU A 304 6.95 -18.39 18.66
C LEU A 304 8.31 -18.96 19.04
N LEU A 305 8.37 -20.29 19.00
CA LEU A 305 9.59 -21.08 19.20
C LEU A 305 9.86 -21.91 17.95
N PRO A 306 10.66 -21.40 17.01
CA PRO A 306 11.04 -22.17 15.83
C PRO A 306 11.94 -23.34 16.21
N LEU A 307 11.62 -24.54 15.72
CA LEU A 307 12.46 -25.74 15.89
C LEU A 307 12.48 -26.52 14.58
N ALA A 308 13.57 -26.46 13.87
CA ALA A 308 13.72 -26.96 12.50
C ALA A 308 12.64 -26.37 11.56
N ASP A 309 11.82 -27.18 10.93
CA ASP A 309 10.74 -26.83 10.02
C ASP A 309 9.38 -26.58 10.72
N LYS A 310 9.34 -26.72 12.06
CA LYS A 310 8.11 -26.66 12.85
C LYS A 310 8.09 -25.45 13.77
N GLN A 311 6.90 -24.92 14.00
CA GLN A 311 6.67 -23.82 14.93
C GLN A 311 5.94 -24.36 16.18
N TYR A 312 6.40 -23.88 17.33
CA TYR A 312 5.83 -24.24 18.63
C TYR A 312 5.53 -23.00 19.44
N VAL A 313 4.65 -23.14 20.42
CA VAL A 313 4.41 -22.18 21.48
C VAL A 313 4.44 -22.87 22.84
N MET A 314 4.72 -22.11 23.88
CA MET A 314 4.55 -22.54 25.25
C MET A 314 3.17 -22.08 25.72
N LEU A 315 2.23 -23.01 25.83
CA LEU A 315 0.85 -22.76 26.22
C LEU A 315 0.72 -22.88 27.74
N ARG A 316 0.12 -21.86 28.39
CA ARG A 316 -0.29 -21.95 29.80
C ARG A 316 -1.50 -22.89 29.91
N VAL A 317 -1.42 -23.85 30.81
CA VAL A 317 -2.49 -24.81 31.09
C VAL A 317 -2.64 -24.90 32.61
N ASP A 318 -3.87 -24.81 33.11
CA ASP A 318 -4.17 -25.13 34.50
C ASP A 318 -4.27 -26.65 34.67
N LYS A 319 -3.41 -27.18 35.52
CA LYS A 319 -3.46 -28.60 35.95
C LYS A 319 -3.54 -28.65 37.47
N ASP A 320 -4.64 -29.13 37.99
CA ASP A 320 -4.87 -29.31 39.43
C ASP A 320 -4.69 -28.00 40.25
N GLY A 321 -5.16 -26.86 39.70
CA GLY A 321 -5.03 -25.54 40.30
C GLY A 321 -3.62 -24.94 40.27
N LYS A 322 -2.74 -25.51 39.40
CA LYS A 322 -1.40 -24.95 39.17
C LYS A 322 -1.20 -24.57 37.71
N ASP A 323 -0.72 -23.38 37.52
CA ASP A 323 -0.30 -22.92 36.20
C ASP A 323 0.92 -23.71 35.74
N THR A 324 0.76 -24.48 34.69
CA THR A 324 1.83 -25.28 34.07
C THR A 324 1.96 -24.93 32.60
N VAL A 325 3.07 -25.31 32.00
CA VAL A 325 3.31 -25.05 30.59
C VAL A 325 3.29 -26.35 29.77
N GLU A 326 2.64 -26.26 28.61
CA GLU A 326 2.64 -27.29 27.61
C GLU A 326 3.28 -26.76 26.32
N LYS A 327 4.20 -27.54 25.72
CA LYS A 327 4.75 -27.22 24.39
C LYS A 327 3.77 -27.72 23.33
N LYS A 328 3.19 -26.81 22.57
CA LYS A 328 2.19 -27.13 21.54
C LYS A 328 2.71 -26.73 20.16
N GLN A 329 2.60 -27.65 19.20
CA GLN A 329 2.90 -27.34 17.80
C GLN A 329 1.78 -26.50 17.22
N VAL A 330 2.13 -25.49 16.44
CA VAL A 330 1.19 -24.61 15.75
C VAL A 330 1.53 -24.53 14.27
N ARG A 331 0.49 -24.33 13.46
CA ARG A 331 0.66 -23.96 12.06
C ARG A 331 0.39 -22.48 11.92
N ILE A 332 1.41 -21.75 11.49
CA ILE A 332 1.32 -20.31 11.31
C ILE A 332 0.88 -19.94 9.89
N GLY A 333 0.21 -18.81 9.77
CA GLY A 333 -0.16 -18.19 8.50
C GLY A 333 0.66 -16.91 8.24
N LEU A 334 -0.04 -15.80 8.07
CA LEU A 334 0.55 -14.50 7.77
C LEU A 334 1.33 -13.94 8.97
N ARG A 335 2.51 -13.39 8.70
CA ARG A 335 3.27 -12.60 9.68
C ARG A 335 2.95 -11.13 9.50
N LEU A 336 2.61 -10.49 10.60
CA LEU A 336 2.27 -9.07 10.68
C LEU A 336 3.26 -8.37 11.62
N PRO A 337 3.45 -7.06 11.53
CA PRO A 337 4.26 -6.34 12.50
C PRO A 337 3.80 -6.62 13.95
N GLY A 338 4.65 -7.30 14.73
CA GLY A 338 4.39 -7.66 16.13
C GLY A 338 3.48 -8.87 16.35
N TYR A 339 2.81 -9.42 15.35
CA TYR A 339 1.88 -10.54 15.47
C TYR A 339 2.06 -11.59 14.38
N VAL A 340 1.59 -12.80 14.67
CA VAL A 340 1.54 -13.90 13.71
C VAL A 340 0.16 -14.54 13.73
N GLU A 341 -0.37 -14.83 12.54
CA GLU A 341 -1.61 -15.59 12.34
C GLU A 341 -1.41 -17.06 12.70
N ILE A 342 -2.37 -17.61 13.42
CA ILE A 342 -2.43 -19.05 13.76
C ILE A 342 -3.55 -19.69 12.95
N LEU A 343 -3.14 -20.62 12.08
CA LEU A 343 -4.09 -21.42 11.28
C LEU A 343 -4.61 -22.63 12.05
N GLU A 344 -3.73 -23.27 12.84
CA GLU A 344 -4.07 -24.48 13.62
C GLU A 344 -3.24 -24.56 14.90
N GLY A 345 -3.81 -25.19 15.91
CA GLY A 345 -3.11 -25.55 17.15
C GLY A 345 -3.51 -24.70 18.36
N LEU A 346 -4.19 -23.56 18.21
CA LEU A 346 -4.66 -22.74 19.32
C LEU A 346 -6.13 -22.39 19.16
N SER A 347 -6.75 -22.00 20.29
CA SER A 347 -8.11 -21.47 20.35
C SER A 347 -8.10 -20.09 20.99
N GLU A 348 -9.11 -19.28 20.68
CA GLU A 348 -9.29 -17.95 21.27
C GLU A 348 -9.34 -18.03 22.80
N GLY A 349 -8.73 -17.03 23.47
CA GLY A 349 -8.66 -16.93 24.91
C GLY A 349 -7.59 -17.77 25.60
N GLN A 350 -6.93 -18.71 24.88
CA GLN A 350 -5.77 -19.42 25.42
C GLN A 350 -4.62 -18.43 25.64
N GLN A 351 -3.72 -18.73 26.58
CA GLN A 351 -2.59 -17.86 26.91
C GLN A 351 -1.27 -18.53 26.51
N VAL A 352 -0.45 -17.79 25.76
CA VAL A 352 0.87 -18.25 25.31
C VAL A 352 1.97 -17.41 25.96
N VAL A 353 3.08 -18.04 26.31
CA VAL A 353 4.23 -17.38 26.92
C VAL A 353 4.93 -16.52 25.87
N THR A 354 5.08 -15.22 26.15
CA THR A 354 5.80 -14.25 25.28
C THR A 354 7.24 -14.03 25.76
N HIS A 355 7.41 -13.88 27.06
CA HIS A 355 8.74 -13.65 27.66
C HIS A 355 9.04 -14.71 28.72
N GLY A 356 10.33 -15.13 28.78
CA GLY A 356 10.77 -16.23 29.62
C GLY A 356 10.68 -17.60 28.97
N ASN A 357 10.16 -17.69 27.74
CA ASN A 357 9.98 -18.94 27.00
C ASN A 357 11.25 -19.78 26.84
N SER A 358 12.45 -19.18 26.76
CA SER A 358 13.74 -19.87 26.70
C SER A 358 14.16 -20.56 28.01
N LYS A 359 13.57 -20.15 29.14
CA LYS A 359 13.87 -20.67 30.49
C LYS A 359 12.89 -21.74 30.96
N VAL A 360 11.81 -21.93 30.24
CA VAL A 360 10.68 -22.79 30.60
C VAL A 360 10.73 -24.09 29.79
N ARG A 361 10.46 -25.21 30.45
CA ARG A 361 10.35 -26.55 29.84
C ARG A 361 8.93 -27.07 30.00
N PRO A 362 8.47 -27.94 29.09
CA PRO A 362 7.17 -28.57 29.24
C PRO A 362 7.02 -29.23 30.63
N GLY A 363 5.94 -28.93 31.36
CA GLY A 363 5.68 -29.41 32.70
C GLY A 363 6.15 -28.50 33.83
N ASP A 364 6.95 -27.47 33.57
CA ASP A 364 7.36 -26.51 34.61
C ASP A 364 6.12 -25.74 35.13
N THR A 365 6.16 -25.42 36.43
CA THR A 365 5.15 -24.52 37.05
C THR A 365 5.49 -23.08 36.70
N LEU A 366 4.48 -22.34 36.28
CA LEU A 366 4.59 -20.93 35.92
C LEU A 366 4.23 -20.02 37.09
N ASP A 367 4.93 -18.89 37.16
CA ASP A 367 4.56 -17.69 37.90
C ASP A 367 4.32 -16.59 36.88
N VAL A 368 3.04 -16.28 36.64
CA VAL A 368 2.62 -15.29 35.63
C VAL A 368 2.74 -13.90 36.22
N MET A 369 3.77 -13.17 35.80
CA MET A 369 4.05 -11.81 36.26
C MET A 369 3.09 -10.78 35.68
N ALA A 370 2.72 -10.96 34.39
CA ALA A 370 1.84 -10.07 33.68
C ALA A 370 1.17 -10.77 32.50
N VAL A 371 0.04 -10.24 32.07
CA VAL A 371 -0.65 -10.61 30.85
C VAL A 371 -0.47 -9.47 29.85
N ASP A 372 0.28 -9.72 28.78
CA ASP A 372 0.52 -8.75 27.71
C ASP A 372 -0.70 -8.67 26.80
N ASP A 373 -1.54 -7.69 27.01
CA ASP A 373 -2.69 -7.34 26.17
C ASP A 373 -2.38 -6.18 25.21
N GLY A 374 -1.11 -5.74 25.16
CA GLY A 374 -0.64 -4.61 24.36
C GLY A 374 -0.72 -3.26 25.08
N SER A 375 -1.18 -3.21 26.34
CA SER A 375 -1.27 -1.98 27.14
C SER A 375 -0.08 -1.78 28.09
N ILE A 376 0.74 -2.81 28.28
CA ILE A 376 1.79 -2.87 29.31
C ILE A 376 3.16 -2.56 28.71
N ASP A 377 3.93 -1.69 29.38
CA ASP A 377 5.35 -1.52 29.07
C ASP A 377 6.18 -2.69 29.64
N ILE A 378 6.33 -3.72 28.81
CA ILE A 378 7.07 -4.95 29.11
C ILE A 378 8.53 -4.65 29.51
N ALA A 379 9.12 -3.59 28.96
CA ALA A 379 10.50 -3.21 29.27
C ALA A 379 10.67 -2.81 30.73
N THR A 380 9.67 -2.18 31.31
CA THR A 380 9.66 -1.80 32.74
C THR A 380 9.57 -3.04 33.63
N ILE A 381 8.66 -3.98 33.33
CA ILE A 381 8.49 -5.22 34.11
C ILE A 381 9.79 -6.06 34.10
N ILE A 382 10.43 -6.19 32.94
CA ILE A 382 11.69 -6.95 32.82
C ILE A 382 12.84 -6.29 33.59
N LYS A 383 12.88 -4.94 33.65
CA LYS A 383 13.88 -4.20 34.44
C LYS A 383 13.70 -4.39 35.94
N ASP A 384 12.48 -4.34 36.43
CA ASP A 384 12.15 -4.51 37.85
C ASP A 384 12.49 -5.94 38.30
N GLN A 385 12.17 -6.95 37.50
CA GLN A 385 12.55 -8.34 37.75
C GLN A 385 14.07 -8.53 37.83
N LYS A 386 14.84 -7.94 36.92
CA LYS A 386 16.30 -8.01 36.99
C LYS A 386 16.86 -7.41 38.28
N ARG A 387 16.22 -6.39 38.78
CA ARG A 387 16.58 -5.69 40.01
C ARG A 387 16.31 -6.55 41.24
N ASP A 388 15.17 -7.23 41.27
CA ASP A 388 14.78 -8.13 42.36
C ASP A 388 15.63 -9.40 42.38
N ASP A 389 15.94 -10.00 41.24
CA ASP A 389 16.85 -11.12 41.09
C ASP A 389 18.30 -10.81 41.51
N LEU A 390 18.73 -9.56 41.34
CA LEU A 390 20.05 -9.09 41.81
C LEU A 390 20.06 -8.87 43.34
N ASN A 391 18.99 -8.33 43.87
CA ASN A 391 18.85 -8.11 45.31
C ASN A 391 18.75 -9.42 46.11
N SER A 392 18.02 -10.41 45.59
CA SER A 392 17.87 -11.73 46.22
C SER A 392 19.20 -12.50 46.23
N LYS A 393 19.99 -12.40 45.16
CA LYS A 393 21.37 -13.02 45.11
C LYS A 393 22.35 -12.31 45.99
N GLY A 394 22.13 -11.04 46.32
CA GLY A 394 22.96 -10.26 47.26
C GLY A 394 22.74 -10.63 48.72
N GLN A 395 21.52 -11.04 49.09
CA GLN A 395 21.16 -11.49 50.43
C GLN A 395 21.67 -12.89 50.76
N ASP A 396 21.53 -13.85 49.80
CA ASP A 396 22.06 -15.20 49.99
C ASP A 396 23.59 -15.28 50.16
N LYS A 397 24.33 -14.22 49.78
CA LYS A 397 25.78 -14.12 50.00
C LYS A 397 26.16 -13.53 51.36
N LYS A 398 25.25 -12.84 52.05
CA LYS A 398 25.53 -12.25 53.40
C LYS A 398 25.24 -13.22 54.54
N ASP A 399 24.33 -14.19 54.34
CA ASP A 399 23.95 -15.17 55.37
C ASP A 399 24.82 -16.46 55.36
N GLY A 400 25.85 -16.54 54.54
CA GLY A 400 26.73 -17.70 54.35
C GLY A 400 28.18 -17.48 54.78
N GLN A 401 28.49 -16.58 55.71
CA GLN A 401 29.80 -16.53 56.38
C GLN A 401 29.69 -16.98 57.83
N PRO A 402 30.50 -17.96 58.25
CA PRO A 402 30.54 -18.50 59.62
C PRO A 402 31.12 -17.52 60.64
#